data_a8905216f50453d29e2ae31dabb6c2d0
#
_entry.id   a8905216f50453d29e2ae31dabb6c2d0
#
_cell.length_a   1.000
_cell.length_b   1.000
_cell.length_c   1.000
_cell.angle_alpha   90.00
_cell.angle_beta   90.00
_cell.angle_gamma   90.00
#
_symmetry.space_group_name_H-M   'P 1'
#
loop_
_entity.id
_entity.type
_entity.pdbx_description
1 polymer ?
#
loop_
_entity_poly.entity_id
_entity_poly.type
_entity_poly.pdbx_seq_one_letter_code
_entity_poly.pdbx_strand_id
1 'polypeptide(L)'
;VPRPAYTTAAFKAIDSKVNMLAILAKPSSCNANNGLIPLLDTISTPFKGFQLTSGSHCDAEGDSSDAFCDLICGASDKNNVDIMFDFSVRWIDGWLANAKQASYYPDGMIFEKYLSSGQIKSLK
;
A
#
# COMPACT_ATOMS: atom_id res chain seq x y z
N VAL A 1 -8.60 -18.32 -5.81
CA VAL A 1 -9.60 -18.64 -4.78
C VAL A 1 -10.71 -17.60 -4.86
N PRO A 2 -11.99 -18.02 -4.97
CA PRO A 2 -13.09 -17.05 -4.93
C PRO A 2 -13.06 -16.27 -3.61
N ARG A 3 -13.15 -14.94 -3.70
CA ARG A 3 -13.17 -14.11 -2.49
C ARG A 3 -14.48 -14.30 -1.75
N PRO A 4 -14.45 -14.34 -0.42
CA PRO A 4 -15.67 -14.38 0.35
C PRO A 4 -16.56 -13.17 0.03
N ALA A 5 -17.86 -13.39 -0.05
CA ALA A 5 -18.84 -12.34 -0.38
C ALA A 5 -18.80 -11.17 0.63
N TYR A 6 -18.48 -11.44 1.90
CA TYR A 6 -18.34 -10.42 2.93
C TYR A 6 -17.18 -9.45 2.66
N THR A 7 -16.07 -9.91 2.03
CA THR A 7 -14.95 -9.03 1.69
C THR A 7 -15.40 -7.98 0.67
N THR A 8 -16.10 -8.39 -0.38
CA THR A 8 -16.64 -7.47 -1.38
C THR A 8 -17.64 -6.49 -0.76
N ALA A 9 -18.52 -6.97 0.13
CA ALA A 9 -19.48 -6.13 0.82
C ALA A 9 -18.80 -5.11 1.74
N ALA A 10 -17.76 -5.53 2.49
CA ALA A 10 -17.00 -4.63 3.34
C ALA A 10 -16.32 -3.50 2.54
N PHE A 11 -15.68 -3.83 1.41
CA PHE A 11 -15.07 -2.81 0.55
C PHE A 11 -16.08 -1.85 -0.05
N LYS A 12 -17.24 -2.35 -0.47
CA LYS A 12 -18.34 -1.49 -0.97
C LYS A 12 -18.93 -0.57 0.09
N ALA A 13 -18.82 -0.94 1.38
CA ALA A 13 -19.30 -0.12 2.48
C ALA A 13 -18.35 1.03 2.84
N ILE A 14 -17.12 1.02 2.34
CA ILE A 14 -16.17 2.13 2.52
C ILE A 14 -16.64 3.30 1.65
N ASP A 15 -17.05 4.37 2.29
CA ASP A 15 -17.51 5.58 1.62
C ASP A 15 -16.37 6.61 1.43
N SER A 16 -16.68 7.68 0.69
CA SER A 16 -15.72 8.76 0.38
C SER A 16 -15.22 9.55 1.60
N LYS A 17 -15.77 9.32 2.79
CA LYS A 17 -15.34 9.98 4.03
C LYS A 17 -14.23 9.23 4.74
N VAL A 18 -14.00 7.98 4.35
CA VAL A 18 -12.94 7.16 4.94
C VAL A 18 -11.61 7.51 4.26
N ASN A 19 -10.65 7.99 5.06
CA ASN A 19 -9.29 8.12 4.60
C ASN A 19 -8.64 6.74 4.53
N MET A 20 -8.17 6.37 3.35
CA MET A 20 -7.57 5.07 3.12
C MET A 20 -6.20 5.21 2.46
N LEU A 21 -5.25 4.42 2.94
CA LEU A 21 -3.96 4.23 2.31
C LEU A 21 -3.74 2.73 2.12
N ALA A 22 -3.66 2.28 0.88
CA ALA A 22 -3.25 0.94 0.53
C ALA A 22 -1.81 0.95 0.04
N ILE A 23 -0.95 0.16 0.68
CA ILE A 23 0.43 -0.06 0.23
C ILE A 23 0.53 -1.52 -0.19
N LEU A 24 0.82 -1.75 -1.45
CA LEU A 24 0.89 -3.10 -2.02
C LEU A 24 2.33 -3.46 -2.36
N ALA A 25 2.70 -4.71 -2.13
CA ALA A 25 3.90 -5.32 -2.69
C ALA A 25 3.72 -5.60 -4.19
N LYS A 26 4.79 -5.98 -4.87
CA LYS A 26 4.68 -6.48 -6.25
C LYS A 26 3.79 -7.74 -6.30
N PRO A 27 3.11 -8.00 -7.43
CA PRO A 27 2.31 -9.21 -7.57
C PRO A 27 3.14 -10.47 -7.34
N SER A 28 2.62 -11.38 -6.51
CA SER A 28 3.24 -12.67 -6.21
C SER A 28 2.16 -13.66 -5.76
N SER A 29 2.53 -14.94 -5.66
CA SER A 29 1.64 -15.95 -5.08
C SER A 29 1.28 -15.68 -3.62
N CYS A 30 2.17 -15.00 -2.88
CA CYS A 30 1.95 -14.65 -1.47
C CYS A 30 0.84 -13.62 -1.25
N ASN A 31 0.61 -12.75 -2.24
CA ASN A 31 -0.45 -11.74 -2.16
C ASN A 31 -1.57 -11.96 -3.21
N ALA A 32 -1.75 -13.21 -3.62
CA ALA A 32 -2.74 -13.59 -4.65
C ALA A 32 -2.64 -12.72 -5.93
N ASN A 33 -1.40 -12.42 -6.34
CA ASN A 33 -1.09 -11.55 -7.48
C ASN A 33 -1.77 -10.16 -7.37
N ASN A 34 -1.74 -9.58 -6.18
CA ASN A 34 -2.44 -8.32 -5.86
C ASN A 34 -3.95 -8.40 -6.14
N GLY A 35 -4.53 -9.52 -5.81
CA GLY A 35 -5.95 -9.75 -5.98
C GLY A 35 -6.88 -8.76 -5.26
N LEU A 36 -6.35 -7.85 -4.44
CA LEU A 36 -7.11 -6.74 -3.84
C LEU A 36 -7.35 -5.57 -4.80
N ILE A 37 -6.55 -5.40 -5.85
CA ILE A 37 -6.68 -4.24 -6.76
C ILE A 37 -8.10 -4.06 -7.30
N PRO A 38 -8.79 -5.10 -7.82
CA PRO A 38 -10.17 -4.93 -8.28
C PRO A 38 -11.16 -4.53 -7.18
N LEU A 39 -10.86 -4.83 -5.91
CA LEU A 39 -11.68 -4.36 -4.79
C LEU A 39 -11.41 -2.90 -4.47
N LEU A 40 -10.16 -2.46 -4.53
CA LEU A 40 -9.80 -1.05 -4.37
C LEU A 40 -10.50 -0.18 -5.41
N ASP A 41 -10.73 -0.69 -6.62
CA ASP A 41 -11.45 0.02 -7.67
C ASP A 41 -12.94 0.25 -7.34
N THR A 42 -13.49 -0.46 -6.37
CA THR A 42 -14.87 -0.26 -5.90
C THR A 42 -15.00 0.84 -4.85
N ILE A 43 -13.89 1.35 -4.33
CA ILE A 43 -13.87 2.36 -3.26
C ILE A 43 -13.88 3.75 -3.88
N SER A 44 -14.78 4.60 -3.39
CA SER A 44 -14.97 5.96 -3.88
C SER A 44 -14.09 6.98 -3.15
N THR A 45 -12.80 6.67 -2.99
CA THR A 45 -11.83 7.62 -2.44
C THR A 45 -10.96 8.22 -3.54
N PRO A 46 -10.57 9.50 -3.45
CA PRO A 46 -9.74 10.13 -4.48
C PRO A 46 -8.30 9.59 -4.52
N PHE A 47 -7.79 9.07 -3.41
CA PHE A 47 -6.46 8.45 -3.33
C PHE A 47 -6.58 7.09 -2.65
N LYS A 48 -6.08 6.08 -3.30
CA LYS A 48 -6.15 4.70 -2.83
C LYS A 48 -4.83 4.18 -2.28
N GLY A 49 -3.71 4.73 -2.73
CA GLY A 49 -2.39 4.30 -2.30
C GLY A 49 -1.42 4.06 -3.44
N PHE A 50 -0.46 3.18 -3.20
CA PHE A 50 0.57 2.84 -4.18
C PHE A 50 1.03 1.39 -4.05
N GLN A 51 1.70 0.91 -5.09
CA GLN A 51 2.41 -0.35 -5.10
C GLN A 51 3.91 -0.10 -5.06
N LEU A 52 4.62 -0.76 -4.17
CA LEU A 52 6.08 -0.86 -4.20
C LEU A 52 6.50 -1.70 -5.40
N THR A 53 7.32 -1.14 -6.28
CA THR A 53 7.70 -1.77 -7.55
C THR A 53 8.51 -3.05 -7.33
N SER A 54 9.42 -3.04 -6.34
CA SER A 54 10.24 -4.19 -5.93
C SER A 54 9.76 -4.83 -4.63
N GLY A 55 8.66 -4.34 -4.03
CA GLY A 55 8.19 -4.77 -2.72
C GLY A 55 7.88 -6.26 -2.66
N SER A 56 8.32 -6.92 -1.58
CA SER A 56 7.93 -8.27 -1.24
C SER A 56 6.78 -8.29 -0.23
N HIS A 57 6.14 -9.44 -0.09
CA HIS A 57 5.12 -9.62 0.97
C HIS A 57 5.74 -9.47 2.35
N CYS A 58 7.00 -9.88 2.51
CA CYS A 58 7.72 -9.85 3.78
C CYS A 58 8.15 -8.44 4.22
N ASP A 59 8.12 -7.43 3.33
CA ASP A 59 8.43 -6.04 3.71
C ASP A 59 7.48 -5.52 4.81
N ALA A 60 6.26 -6.03 4.88
CA ALA A 60 5.29 -5.66 5.92
C ALA A 60 5.68 -6.16 7.32
N GLU A 61 6.52 -7.19 7.40
CA GLU A 61 7.07 -7.72 8.66
C GLU A 61 8.36 -7.00 9.07
N GLY A 62 8.98 -6.27 8.14
CA GLY A 62 10.22 -5.55 8.38
C GLY A 62 11.35 -6.46 8.86
N ASP A 63 12.09 -6.02 9.87
CA ASP A 63 13.21 -6.78 10.43
C ASP A 63 12.78 -8.05 11.19
N SER A 64 11.48 -8.27 11.39
CA SER A 64 10.93 -9.49 11.99
C SER A 64 10.60 -10.58 10.97
N SER A 65 10.80 -10.30 9.69
CA SER A 65 10.63 -11.29 8.63
C SER A 65 11.46 -12.54 8.90
N ASP A 66 10.83 -13.71 8.84
CA ASP A 66 11.53 -14.96 9.05
C ASP A 66 12.07 -15.56 7.73
N ALA A 67 13.03 -16.47 7.87
CA ALA A 67 13.65 -17.11 6.72
C ALA A 67 12.65 -17.89 5.83
N PHE A 68 11.53 -18.29 6.37
CA PHE A 68 10.48 -19.00 5.63
C PHE A 68 9.70 -18.03 4.72
N CYS A 69 9.36 -16.84 5.26
CA CYS A 69 8.76 -15.79 4.45
C CYS A 69 9.71 -15.39 3.31
N ASP A 70 10.95 -15.13 3.64
CA ASP A 70 11.96 -14.71 2.67
C ASP A 70 12.16 -15.73 1.53
N LEU A 71 12.17 -17.02 1.86
CA LEU A 71 12.34 -18.08 0.88
C LEU A 71 11.16 -18.20 -0.10
N ILE A 72 9.94 -18.04 0.42
CA ILE A 72 8.71 -18.27 -0.37
C ILE A 72 8.21 -16.98 -1.04
N CYS A 73 8.27 -15.86 -0.33
CA CYS A 73 7.63 -14.62 -0.75
C CYS A 73 8.63 -13.54 -1.22
N GLY A 74 9.91 -13.82 -1.12
CA GLY A 74 11.01 -12.89 -1.39
C GLY A 74 11.42 -12.12 -0.16
N ALA A 75 12.74 -11.95 0.02
CA ALA A 75 13.33 -11.29 1.16
C ALA A 75 12.80 -9.85 1.34
N SER A 76 12.70 -9.43 2.58
CA SER A 76 12.42 -8.03 2.92
C SER A 76 13.58 -7.14 2.47
N ASP A 77 13.26 -5.97 1.96
CA ASP A 77 14.20 -4.94 1.55
C ASP A 77 14.03 -3.69 2.40
N LYS A 78 15.10 -3.28 3.06
CA LYS A 78 15.06 -2.13 3.98
C LYS A 78 14.53 -0.85 3.32
N ASN A 79 14.88 -0.60 2.06
CA ASN A 79 14.39 0.58 1.37
C ASN A 79 12.87 0.55 1.18
N ASN A 80 12.29 -0.61 0.85
CA ASN A 80 10.84 -0.77 0.76
C ASN A 80 10.16 -0.59 2.13
N VAL A 81 10.77 -1.17 3.18
CA VAL A 81 10.29 -1.01 4.57
C VAL A 81 10.29 0.46 4.97
N ASP A 82 11.38 1.18 4.69
CA ASP A 82 11.51 2.61 5.02
C ASP A 82 10.45 3.46 4.27
N ILE A 83 10.22 3.19 2.98
CA ILE A 83 9.18 3.86 2.19
C ILE A 83 7.79 3.59 2.79
N MET A 84 7.48 2.33 3.06
CA MET A 84 6.19 1.92 3.61
C MET A 84 5.95 2.56 4.98
N PHE A 85 6.95 2.54 5.85
CA PHE A 85 6.88 3.12 7.19
C PHE A 85 6.69 4.64 7.12
N ASP A 86 7.49 5.33 6.32
CA ASP A 86 7.44 6.80 6.19
C ASP A 86 6.06 7.27 5.69
N PHE A 87 5.53 6.65 4.64
CA PHE A 87 4.19 6.96 4.16
C PHE A 87 3.10 6.66 5.18
N SER A 88 3.19 5.52 5.88
CA SER A 88 2.20 5.14 6.90
C SER A 88 2.16 6.11 8.06
N VAL A 89 3.33 6.47 8.59
CA VAL A 89 3.44 7.44 9.70
C VAL A 89 2.91 8.81 9.28
N ARG A 90 3.34 9.32 8.12
CA ARG A 90 2.91 10.63 7.63
C ARG A 90 1.42 10.68 7.29
N TRP A 91 0.87 9.57 6.82
CA TRP A 91 -0.57 9.45 6.61
C TRP A 91 -1.36 9.57 7.91
N ILE A 92 -0.93 8.84 8.95
CA ILE A 92 -1.56 8.86 10.27
C ILE A 92 -1.41 10.24 10.92
N ASP A 93 -0.20 10.82 10.91
CA ASP A 93 0.07 12.15 11.44
C ASP A 93 -0.80 13.22 10.76
N GLY A 94 -0.90 13.17 9.44
CA GLY A 94 -1.72 14.10 8.68
C GLY A 94 -3.20 14.01 9.02
N TRP A 95 -3.67 12.81 9.34
CA TRP A 95 -5.06 12.58 9.73
C TRP A 95 -5.35 13.02 11.17
N LEU A 96 -4.50 12.61 12.13
CA LEU A 96 -4.67 12.92 13.56
C LEU A 96 -4.49 14.41 13.86
N ALA A 97 -3.53 15.06 13.21
CA ALA A 97 -3.27 16.48 13.39
C ALA A 97 -4.20 17.37 12.54
N ASN A 98 -5.10 16.79 11.75
CA ASN A 98 -5.90 17.50 10.76
C ASN A 98 -5.04 18.37 9.81
N ALA A 99 -3.78 17.97 9.62
CA ALA A 99 -2.78 18.65 8.81
C ALA A 99 -2.41 17.74 7.64
N LYS A 100 -2.77 18.13 6.44
CA LYS A 100 -2.40 17.36 5.26
C LYS A 100 -0.88 17.37 5.09
N GLN A 101 -0.28 16.19 5.13
CA GLN A 101 1.10 15.98 4.69
C GLN A 101 1.15 15.98 3.16
N ALA A 102 0.91 17.16 2.57
CA ALA A 102 0.67 17.33 1.14
C ALA A 102 1.75 16.69 0.25
N SER A 103 2.99 16.65 0.74
CA SER A 103 4.12 16.03 0.01
C SER A 103 3.97 14.53 -0.21
N TYR A 104 3.17 13.84 0.60
CA TYR A 104 2.94 12.39 0.54
C TYR A 104 1.66 12.00 -0.20
N TYR A 105 0.88 12.97 -0.64
CA TYR A 105 -0.31 12.75 -1.46
C TYR A 105 0.04 12.77 -2.95
N PRO A 106 -0.83 12.28 -3.83
CA PRO A 106 -0.67 12.45 -5.27
C PRO A 106 -0.43 13.93 -5.60
N ASP A 107 0.46 14.18 -6.55
CA ASP A 107 0.96 15.51 -6.93
C ASP A 107 1.82 16.21 -5.85
N GLY A 108 2.08 15.55 -4.74
CA GLY A 108 3.00 16.03 -3.71
C GLY A 108 4.45 15.69 -4.02
N MET A 109 5.38 16.53 -3.57
CA MET A 109 6.79 16.44 -3.93
C MET A 109 7.45 15.10 -3.54
N ILE A 110 7.12 14.54 -2.39
CA ILE A 110 7.69 13.25 -1.93
C ILE A 110 7.11 12.10 -2.74
N PHE A 111 5.78 12.10 -2.96
CA PHE A 111 5.12 11.10 -3.78
C PHE A 111 5.69 11.07 -5.20
N GLU A 112 5.81 12.23 -5.84
CA GLU A 112 6.36 12.37 -7.18
C GLU A 112 7.84 11.95 -7.28
N LYS A 113 8.63 12.18 -6.23
CA LYS A 113 10.01 11.71 -6.17
C LYS A 113 10.08 10.17 -6.25
N TYR A 114 9.29 9.46 -5.46
CA TYR A 114 9.26 8.00 -5.48
C TYR A 114 8.64 7.43 -6.77
N LEU A 115 7.62 8.10 -7.29
CA LEU A 115 7.00 7.73 -8.57
C LEU A 115 7.99 7.87 -9.73
N SER A 116 8.68 9.02 -9.82
CA SER A 116 9.65 9.32 -10.88
C SER A 116 10.88 8.43 -10.82
N SER A 117 11.30 8.02 -9.61
CA SER A 117 12.41 7.06 -9.44
C SER A 117 12.01 5.61 -9.77
N GLY A 118 10.74 5.35 -10.03
CA GLY A 118 10.22 4.01 -10.31
C GLY A 118 10.11 3.09 -9.09
N GLN A 119 10.28 3.62 -7.88
CA GLN A 119 10.20 2.85 -6.63
C GLN A 119 8.75 2.51 -6.26
N ILE A 120 7.80 3.35 -6.67
CA ILE A 120 6.37 3.12 -6.47
C ILE A 120 5.60 3.28 -7.79
N LYS A 121 4.40 2.70 -7.81
CA LYS A 121 3.37 2.94 -8.83
C LYS A 121 2.11 3.42 -8.14
N SER A 122 1.50 4.48 -8.64
CA SER A 122 0.21 4.95 -8.12
C SER A 122 -0.89 3.91 -8.36
N LEU A 123 -1.74 3.71 -7.39
CA LEU A 123 -3.01 3.00 -7.56
C LEU A 123 -4.06 4.05 -7.95
N LYS A 124 -4.72 3.78 -9.06
CA LYS A 124 -5.81 4.66 -9.56
C LYS A 124 -7.14 4.31 -8.92
#